data_9a9431613cd1e9c355a9828cda69105e
#
_entry.id   9a9431613cd1e9c355a9828cda69105e
#
_cell.length_a   1.000
_cell.length_b   1.000
_cell.length_c   1.000
_cell.angle_alpha   90.00
_cell.angle_beta   90.00
_cell.angle_gamma   90.00
#
_symmetry.space_group_name_H-M   'P 1'
#
loop_
_entity.id
_entity.type
_entity.pdbx_description
1 polymer ?
#
loop_
_entity_poly.entity_id
_entity_poly.type
_entity_poly.pdbx_seq_one_letter_code
_entity_poly.pdbx_strand_id
1 'polypeptide(L)'
;GFAGIQPIWSAVGVPIAGLFSGLCGWFGMKMATNASARTTFAVKTSLNDGLRVAFRAGAVMGLIVVGFALLDTSVWFYLWNKVMPGKELVEITSIMLTFGMGASTQALFARVGGGIYTKAADVGADLVGKIETGIPEDDPRNPATIADNVGDNVGDCAGMAAD
;
A
#
# COMPACT_ATOMS: atom_id res chain seq x y z
N GLY A 1 -10.63 -25.18 -8.97
CA GLY A 1 -10.16 -24.70 -10.23
C GLY A 1 -10.40 -25.66 -11.39
N PHE A 2 -10.23 -25.15 -12.59
CA PHE A 2 -10.44 -25.90 -13.84
C PHE A 2 -9.63 -27.21 -13.94
N ALA A 3 -8.53 -27.32 -13.23
CA ALA A 3 -7.67 -28.52 -13.21
C ALA A 3 -7.87 -29.42 -11.98
N GLY A 4 -8.86 -29.16 -11.13
CA GLY A 4 -9.06 -29.90 -9.88
C GLY A 4 -7.98 -29.68 -8.81
N ILE A 5 -7.05 -28.78 -9.04
CA ILE A 5 -5.91 -28.52 -8.14
C ILE A 5 -6.30 -27.57 -7.02
N GLN A 6 -7.23 -26.65 -7.26
CA GLN A 6 -7.70 -25.67 -6.29
C GLN A 6 -9.22 -25.69 -6.17
N PRO A 7 -9.79 -25.51 -4.99
CA PRO A 7 -11.23 -25.37 -4.82
C PRO A 7 -11.78 -24.17 -5.61
N ILE A 8 -13.00 -24.29 -6.15
CA ILE A 8 -13.64 -23.22 -6.94
C ILE A 8 -13.82 -21.93 -6.16
N TRP A 9 -13.92 -22.03 -4.85
CA TRP A 9 -14.06 -20.91 -3.92
C TRP A 9 -12.83 -19.98 -3.85
N SER A 10 -11.67 -20.48 -4.26
CA SER A 10 -10.46 -19.66 -4.41
C SER A 10 -10.69 -18.54 -5.43
N ALA A 11 -11.51 -18.75 -6.44
CA ALA A 11 -11.85 -17.74 -7.46
C ALA A 11 -12.62 -16.53 -6.88
N VAL A 12 -13.31 -16.71 -5.76
CA VAL A 12 -14.01 -15.63 -5.05
C VAL A 12 -13.07 -14.92 -4.07
N GLY A 13 -12.22 -15.69 -3.40
CA GLY A 13 -11.30 -15.15 -2.38
C GLY A 13 -10.23 -14.22 -2.95
N VAL A 14 -9.65 -14.57 -4.09
CA VAL A 14 -8.59 -13.77 -4.73
C VAL A 14 -9.02 -12.32 -5.02
N PRO A 15 -10.17 -12.04 -5.69
CA PRO A 15 -10.62 -10.67 -5.91
C PRO A 15 -10.94 -9.90 -4.63
N ILE A 16 -11.50 -10.56 -3.61
CA ILE A 16 -11.85 -9.92 -2.34
C ILE A 16 -10.58 -9.52 -1.58
N ALA A 17 -9.60 -10.41 -1.49
CA ALA A 17 -8.32 -10.08 -0.88
C ALA A 17 -7.58 -8.97 -1.63
N GLY A 18 -7.63 -8.97 -2.97
CA GLY A 18 -7.11 -7.88 -3.80
C GLY A 18 -7.80 -6.54 -3.51
N LEU A 19 -9.11 -6.55 -3.29
CA LEU A 19 -9.86 -5.34 -2.91
C LEU A 19 -9.42 -4.82 -1.53
N PHE A 20 -9.23 -5.68 -0.54
CA PHE A 20 -8.72 -5.28 0.78
C PHE A 20 -7.30 -4.70 0.69
N SER A 21 -6.41 -5.34 -0.08
CA SER A 21 -5.06 -4.80 -0.34
C SER A 21 -5.13 -3.41 -1.00
N GLY A 22 -5.98 -3.24 -2.01
CA GLY A 22 -6.20 -1.94 -2.66
C GLY A 22 -6.74 -0.87 -1.70
N LEU A 23 -7.66 -1.22 -0.79
CA LEU A 23 -8.15 -0.33 0.25
C LEU A 23 -7.04 0.05 1.25
N CYS A 24 -6.19 -0.89 1.65
CA CYS A 24 -5.03 -0.61 2.49
C CYS A 24 -4.14 0.44 1.83
N GLY A 25 -3.77 0.23 0.57
CA GLY A 25 -2.96 1.17 -0.19
C GLY A 25 -3.60 2.56 -0.29
N TRP A 26 -4.90 2.63 -0.57
CA TRP A 26 -5.63 3.90 -0.66
C TRP A 26 -5.65 4.67 0.67
N PHE A 27 -5.97 4.00 1.78
CA PHE A 27 -5.93 4.64 3.11
C PHE A 27 -4.51 5.08 3.48
N GLY A 28 -3.50 4.25 3.20
CA GLY A 28 -2.10 4.57 3.47
C GLY A 28 -1.63 5.79 2.70
N MET A 29 -1.87 5.83 1.39
CA MET A 29 -1.52 6.98 0.55
C MET A 29 -2.21 8.26 1.02
N LYS A 30 -3.50 8.19 1.35
CA LYS A 30 -4.24 9.33 1.87
C LYS A 30 -3.70 9.85 3.20
N MET A 31 -3.28 8.95 4.09
CA MET A 31 -2.65 9.32 5.36
C MET A 31 -1.26 9.90 5.14
N ALA A 32 -0.43 9.30 4.32
CA ALA A 32 0.94 9.76 4.05
C ALA A 32 0.94 11.16 3.43
N THR A 33 0.14 11.39 2.39
CA THR A 33 0.04 12.69 1.72
C THR A 33 -0.49 13.80 2.65
N ASN A 34 -1.45 13.48 3.52
CA ASN A 34 -1.94 14.45 4.51
C ASN A 34 -0.94 14.70 5.65
N ALA A 35 -0.10 13.73 5.97
CA ALA A 35 0.89 13.84 7.03
C ALA A 35 2.15 14.58 6.58
N SER A 36 2.51 14.56 5.28
CA SER A 36 3.75 15.13 4.76
C SER A 36 3.92 16.60 5.12
N ALA A 37 2.93 17.44 4.86
CA ALA A 37 2.96 18.87 5.21
C ALA A 37 3.05 19.09 6.74
N ARG A 38 2.34 18.28 7.51
CA ARG A 38 2.36 18.36 8.99
C ARG A 38 3.72 17.97 9.56
N THR A 39 4.33 16.92 9.00
CA THR A 39 5.68 16.47 9.37
C THR A 39 6.69 17.55 9.07
N THR A 40 6.65 18.14 7.87
CA THR A 40 7.52 19.25 7.47
C THR A 40 7.38 20.46 8.39
N PHE A 41 6.15 20.81 8.77
CA PHE A 41 5.92 21.91 9.71
C PHE A 41 6.47 21.57 11.11
N ALA A 42 6.27 20.35 11.60
CA ALA A 42 6.74 19.93 12.91
C ALA A 42 8.28 19.89 13.00
N VAL A 43 8.96 19.47 11.93
CA VAL A 43 10.44 19.46 11.86
C VAL A 43 11.04 20.84 12.01
N LYS A 44 10.36 21.91 11.60
CA LYS A 44 10.81 23.29 11.83
C LYS A 44 10.96 23.64 13.30
N THR A 45 10.19 22.99 14.18
CA THR A 45 10.25 23.19 15.63
C THR A 45 11.28 22.28 16.27
N SER A 46 11.21 20.98 15.99
CA SER A 46 12.20 20.00 16.44
C SER A 46 12.12 18.73 15.56
N LEU A 47 13.27 18.07 15.37
CA LEU A 47 13.34 16.79 14.66
C LEU A 47 12.47 15.73 15.35
N ASN A 48 12.43 15.71 16.68
CA ASN A 48 11.67 14.75 17.45
C ASN A 48 10.15 14.90 17.26
N ASP A 49 9.66 16.13 17.12
CA ASP A 49 8.23 16.39 16.86
C ASP A 49 7.87 15.95 15.44
N GLY A 50 8.73 16.20 14.46
CA GLY A 50 8.58 15.68 13.10
C GLY A 50 8.51 14.17 13.06
N LEU A 51 9.44 13.49 13.75
CA LEU A 51 9.46 12.02 13.85
C LEU A 51 8.18 11.47 14.50
N ARG A 52 7.66 12.12 15.53
CA ARG A 52 6.39 11.72 16.17
C ARG A 52 5.22 11.79 15.21
N VAL A 53 5.12 12.84 14.40
CA VAL A 53 4.06 12.98 13.41
C VAL A 53 4.17 11.91 12.33
N ALA A 54 5.38 11.73 11.78
CA ALA A 54 5.65 10.72 10.76
C ALA A 54 5.37 9.29 11.26
N PHE A 55 5.84 8.95 12.47
CA PHE A 55 5.62 7.65 13.08
C PHE A 55 4.12 7.36 13.32
N ARG A 56 3.36 8.35 13.79
CA ARG A 56 1.92 8.20 13.98
C ARG A 56 1.19 7.96 12.65
N ALA A 57 1.60 8.64 11.59
CA ALA A 57 1.02 8.43 10.26
C ALA A 57 1.34 7.03 9.73
N GLY A 58 2.59 6.57 9.86
CA GLY A 58 2.98 5.20 9.49
C GLY A 58 2.29 4.13 10.34
N ALA A 59 2.11 4.37 11.64
CA ALA A 59 1.39 3.45 12.53
C ALA A 59 -0.08 3.24 12.11
N VAL A 60 -0.74 4.28 11.59
CA VAL A 60 -2.11 4.15 11.05
C VAL A 60 -2.13 3.16 9.89
N MET A 61 -1.17 3.26 8.96
CA MET A 61 -1.06 2.32 7.84
C MET A 61 -0.83 0.90 8.32
N GLY A 62 0.15 0.68 9.20
CA GLY A 62 0.44 -0.66 9.74
C GLY A 62 -0.75 -1.29 10.46
N LEU A 63 -1.49 -0.50 11.26
CA LEU A 63 -2.68 -0.98 11.96
C LEU A 63 -3.84 -1.31 11.00
N ILE A 64 -4.01 -0.55 9.91
CA ILE A 64 -5.03 -0.84 8.89
C ILE A 64 -4.71 -2.16 8.19
N VAL A 65 -3.46 -2.37 7.77
CA VAL A 65 -3.04 -3.61 7.10
C VAL A 65 -3.26 -4.82 8.00
N VAL A 66 -2.75 -4.77 9.24
CA VAL A 66 -2.94 -5.86 10.21
C VAL A 66 -4.42 -6.07 10.54
N GLY A 67 -5.16 -4.99 10.71
CA GLY A 67 -6.61 -5.05 11.01
C GLY A 67 -7.40 -5.72 9.88
N PHE A 68 -7.17 -5.34 8.64
CA PHE A 68 -7.84 -5.97 7.49
C PHE A 68 -7.39 -7.42 7.28
N ALA A 69 -6.11 -7.73 7.45
CA ALA A 69 -5.63 -9.11 7.34
C ALA A 69 -6.27 -10.02 8.39
N LEU A 70 -6.35 -9.57 9.65
CA LEU A 70 -7.00 -10.32 10.72
C LEU A 70 -8.51 -10.45 10.50
N LEU A 71 -9.15 -9.38 10.02
CA LEU A 71 -10.58 -9.39 9.72
C LEU A 71 -10.88 -10.36 8.59
N ASP A 72 -10.14 -10.28 7.49
CA ASP A 72 -10.30 -11.14 6.32
C ASP A 72 -10.13 -12.62 6.71
N THR A 73 -8.99 -12.96 7.33
CA THR A 73 -8.72 -14.33 7.74
C THR A 73 -9.75 -14.87 8.74
N SER A 74 -10.16 -14.06 9.73
CA SER A 74 -11.12 -14.49 10.75
C SER A 74 -12.52 -14.69 10.19
N VAL A 75 -12.99 -13.77 9.34
CA VAL A 75 -14.31 -13.85 8.70
C VAL A 75 -14.38 -15.06 7.78
N TRP A 76 -13.37 -15.26 6.93
CA TRP A 76 -13.35 -16.39 6.02
C TRP A 76 -13.21 -17.72 6.72
N PHE A 77 -12.35 -17.82 7.73
CA PHE A 77 -12.24 -19.04 8.54
C PHE A 77 -13.57 -19.40 9.18
N TYR A 78 -14.25 -18.40 9.77
CA TYR A 78 -15.57 -18.62 10.38
C TYR A 78 -16.63 -19.04 9.36
N LEU A 79 -16.67 -18.36 8.20
CA LEU A 79 -17.64 -18.67 7.15
C LEU A 79 -17.43 -20.08 6.59
N TRP A 80 -16.19 -20.45 6.27
CA TRP A 80 -15.91 -21.77 5.72
C TRP A 80 -16.22 -22.89 6.71
N ASN A 81 -15.90 -22.69 7.97
CA ASN A 81 -16.20 -23.68 9.01
C ASN A 81 -17.72 -23.87 9.21
N LYS A 82 -18.50 -22.82 9.00
CA LYS A 82 -19.98 -22.85 9.14
C LYS A 82 -20.70 -23.34 7.87
N VAL A 83 -20.24 -22.92 6.70
CA VAL A 83 -20.88 -23.19 5.40
C VAL A 83 -20.52 -24.59 4.90
N MET A 84 -19.37 -25.11 5.27
CA MET A 84 -18.89 -26.44 4.85
C MET A 84 -18.56 -27.34 6.05
N PRO A 85 -19.54 -27.68 6.87
CA PRO A 85 -19.33 -28.57 8.01
C PRO A 85 -18.90 -29.94 7.49
N GLY A 86 -17.76 -30.46 7.98
CA GLY A 86 -17.20 -31.74 7.59
C GLY A 86 -16.04 -31.70 6.59
N LYS A 87 -15.60 -30.51 6.16
CA LYS A 87 -14.35 -30.37 5.41
C LYS A 87 -13.14 -30.41 6.35
N GLU A 88 -12.07 -31.03 5.87
CA GLU A 88 -10.82 -31.06 6.62
C GLU A 88 -10.21 -29.65 6.75
N LEU A 89 -9.59 -29.40 7.89
CA LEU A 89 -8.92 -28.12 8.17
C LEU A 89 -7.89 -27.76 7.09
N VAL A 90 -7.22 -28.77 6.53
CA VAL A 90 -6.24 -28.60 5.44
C VAL A 90 -6.87 -28.00 4.18
N GLU A 91 -8.10 -28.38 3.85
CA GLU A 91 -8.80 -27.84 2.69
C GLU A 91 -9.21 -26.37 2.91
N ILE A 92 -9.68 -26.04 4.10
CA ILE A 92 -10.01 -24.67 4.50
C ILE A 92 -8.76 -23.77 4.46
N THR A 93 -7.65 -24.23 5.02
CA THR A 93 -6.40 -23.47 5.01
C THR A 93 -5.81 -23.31 3.61
N SER A 94 -6.00 -24.29 2.73
CA SER A 94 -5.60 -24.19 1.32
C SER A 94 -6.40 -23.13 0.56
N ILE A 95 -7.69 -22.99 0.83
CA ILE A 95 -8.52 -21.90 0.29
C ILE A 95 -8.01 -20.56 0.83
N MET A 96 -7.75 -20.47 2.13
CA MET A 96 -7.27 -19.24 2.75
C MET A 96 -5.91 -18.78 2.23
N LEU A 97 -5.02 -19.70 1.86
CA LEU A 97 -3.74 -19.36 1.26
C LEU A 97 -3.90 -18.56 -0.05
N THR A 98 -4.97 -18.83 -0.80
CA THR A 98 -5.23 -18.12 -2.06
C THR A 98 -5.64 -16.65 -1.86
N PHE A 99 -6.12 -16.28 -0.67
CA PHE A 99 -6.37 -14.88 -0.32
C PHE A 99 -5.07 -14.10 -0.22
N GLY A 100 -4.04 -14.66 0.42
CA GLY A 100 -2.71 -14.05 0.42
C GLY A 100 -2.18 -13.83 -1.01
N MET A 101 -2.36 -14.82 -1.89
CA MET A 101 -1.97 -14.67 -3.30
C MET A 101 -2.74 -13.54 -4.02
N GLY A 102 -4.02 -13.35 -3.71
CA GLY A 102 -4.83 -12.27 -4.27
C GLY A 102 -4.35 -10.89 -3.82
N ALA A 103 -4.07 -10.74 -2.54
CA ALA A 103 -3.53 -9.51 -1.96
C ALA A 103 -2.16 -9.18 -2.56
N SER A 104 -1.22 -10.13 -2.58
CA SER A 104 0.12 -9.95 -3.16
C SER A 104 0.08 -9.65 -4.66
N THR A 105 -0.84 -10.24 -5.40
CA THR A 105 -1.01 -9.93 -6.83
C THR A 105 -1.42 -8.45 -7.02
N GLN A 106 -2.39 -7.99 -6.27
CA GLN A 106 -2.82 -6.59 -6.30
C GLN A 106 -1.68 -5.64 -5.88
N ALA A 107 -0.97 -5.98 -4.81
CA ALA A 107 0.16 -5.21 -4.33
C ALA A 107 1.30 -5.14 -5.35
N LEU A 108 1.56 -6.22 -6.09
CA LEU A 108 2.55 -6.22 -7.18
C LEU A 108 2.21 -5.19 -8.26
N PHE A 109 0.96 -5.14 -8.71
CA PHE A 109 0.52 -4.13 -9.69
C PHE A 109 0.59 -2.71 -9.11
N ALA A 110 0.20 -2.53 -7.85
CA ALA A 110 0.31 -1.24 -7.17
C ALA A 110 1.76 -0.79 -7.04
N ARG A 111 2.69 -1.71 -6.73
CA ARG A 111 4.13 -1.46 -6.67
C ARG A 111 4.70 -1.01 -8.00
N VAL A 112 4.36 -1.69 -9.08
CA VAL A 112 4.83 -1.33 -10.43
C VAL A 112 4.25 0.04 -10.83
N GLY A 113 2.95 0.26 -10.64
CA GLY A 113 2.31 1.53 -10.94
C GLY A 113 2.84 2.68 -10.10
N GLY A 114 3.01 2.48 -8.80
CA GLY A 114 3.58 3.45 -7.86
C GLY A 114 5.02 3.82 -8.22
N GLY A 115 5.85 2.83 -8.52
CA GLY A 115 7.25 3.05 -8.94
C GLY A 115 7.37 3.83 -10.25
N ILE A 116 6.50 3.55 -11.23
CA ILE A 116 6.46 4.32 -12.48
C ILE A 116 6.04 5.76 -12.20
N TYR A 117 5.02 5.97 -11.37
CA TYR A 117 4.53 7.29 -11.01
C TYR A 117 5.61 8.13 -10.30
N THR A 118 6.29 7.53 -9.31
CA THR A 118 7.39 8.16 -8.58
C THR A 118 8.51 8.57 -9.52
N LYS A 119 8.94 7.66 -10.41
CA LYS A 119 10.00 7.99 -11.36
C LYS A 119 9.58 9.03 -12.41
N ALA A 120 8.34 9.08 -12.79
CA ALA A 120 7.84 10.13 -13.66
C ALA A 120 7.88 11.51 -12.99
N ALA A 121 7.57 11.57 -11.69
CA ALA A 121 7.65 12.82 -10.91
C ALA A 121 9.11 13.29 -10.75
N ASP A 122 10.02 12.40 -10.39
CA ASP A 122 11.46 12.62 -10.25
C ASP A 122 12.07 13.17 -11.57
N VAL A 123 11.92 12.43 -12.65
CA VAL A 123 12.42 12.84 -13.97
C VAL A 123 11.78 14.16 -14.43
N GLY A 124 10.50 14.37 -14.18
CA GLY A 124 9.80 15.61 -14.52
C GLY A 124 10.34 16.81 -13.73
N ALA A 125 10.59 16.64 -12.43
CA ALA A 125 11.19 17.67 -11.57
C ALA A 125 12.58 18.04 -12.03
N ASP A 126 13.40 17.06 -12.40
CA ASP A 126 14.75 17.25 -12.90
C ASP A 126 14.79 17.97 -14.25
N LEU A 127 13.91 17.60 -15.18
CA LEU A 127 13.82 18.26 -16.48
C LEU A 127 13.48 19.75 -16.32
N VAL A 128 12.51 20.08 -15.50
CA VAL A 128 12.12 21.50 -15.24
C VAL A 128 13.26 22.23 -14.54
N GLY A 129 13.87 21.62 -13.53
CA GLY A 129 14.95 22.24 -12.77
C GLY A 129 16.20 22.47 -13.61
N LYS A 130 16.78 21.41 -14.14
CA LYS A 130 18.08 21.46 -14.83
C LYS A 130 18.02 22.08 -16.22
N ILE A 131 16.97 21.75 -17.00
CA ILE A 131 16.92 22.12 -18.43
C ILE A 131 16.21 23.45 -18.64
N GLU A 132 15.03 23.64 -18.02
CA GLU A 132 14.26 24.84 -18.25
C GLU A 132 14.72 26.04 -17.39
N THR A 133 15.03 25.79 -16.11
CA THR A 133 15.37 26.88 -15.16
C THR A 133 16.86 26.99 -14.84
N GLY A 134 17.67 25.97 -15.21
CA GLY A 134 19.13 25.97 -15.00
C GLY A 134 19.54 25.97 -13.52
N ILE A 135 18.71 25.42 -12.65
CA ILE A 135 18.98 25.26 -11.21
C ILE A 135 19.44 23.84 -10.89
N PRO A 136 20.16 23.64 -9.77
CA PRO A 136 20.58 22.30 -9.33
C PRO A 136 19.39 21.37 -9.07
N GLU A 137 19.68 20.08 -9.05
CA GLU A 137 18.76 19.03 -8.63
C GLU A 137 18.27 19.30 -7.18
N ASP A 138 17.03 18.97 -6.88
CA ASP A 138 16.41 19.17 -5.57
C ASP A 138 16.41 20.62 -5.04
N ASP A 139 16.60 21.59 -5.91
CA ASP A 139 16.60 23.02 -5.50
C ASP A 139 15.22 23.43 -4.95
N PRO A 140 15.14 24.00 -3.74
CA PRO A 140 13.89 24.40 -3.10
C PRO A 140 13.10 25.48 -3.89
N ARG A 141 13.72 26.12 -4.87
CA ARG A 141 13.05 27.05 -5.79
C ARG A 141 12.22 26.35 -6.86
N ASN A 142 12.48 25.05 -7.10
CA ASN A 142 11.70 24.25 -8.02
C ASN A 142 10.48 23.65 -7.31
N PRO A 143 9.26 24.12 -7.61
CA PRO A 143 8.05 23.56 -6.95
C PRO A 143 7.80 22.08 -7.31
N ALA A 144 8.37 21.58 -8.39
CA ALA A 144 8.25 20.18 -8.80
C ALA A 144 8.99 19.24 -7.82
N THR A 145 9.99 19.70 -7.08
CA THR A 145 10.66 18.94 -6.00
C THR A 145 9.67 18.54 -4.91
N ILE A 146 8.63 19.34 -4.65
CA ILE A 146 7.57 18.96 -3.70
C ILE A 146 6.76 17.79 -4.26
N ALA A 147 6.43 17.80 -5.54
CA ALA A 147 5.67 16.74 -6.19
C ALA A 147 6.47 15.42 -6.22
N ASP A 148 7.77 15.50 -6.43
CA ASP A 148 8.68 14.37 -6.38
C ASP A 148 8.70 13.73 -4.98
N ASN A 149 8.99 14.50 -3.95
CA ASN A 149 9.01 14.02 -2.56
C ASN A 149 7.65 13.47 -2.08
N VAL A 150 6.53 14.02 -2.55
CA VAL A 150 5.20 13.47 -2.25
C VAL A 150 4.97 12.19 -3.05
N GLY A 151 5.47 12.12 -4.28
CA GLY A 151 5.42 10.93 -5.13
C GLY A 151 6.11 9.72 -4.48
N ASP A 152 7.27 9.93 -3.86
CA ASP A 152 7.97 8.88 -3.10
C ASP A 152 7.12 8.30 -1.98
N ASN A 153 6.44 9.14 -1.19
CA ASN A 153 5.51 8.66 -0.17
C ASN A 153 4.36 7.82 -0.76
N VAL A 154 3.84 8.21 -1.92
CA VAL A 154 2.79 7.44 -2.62
C VAL A 154 3.35 6.09 -3.08
N GLY A 155 4.55 6.08 -3.68
CA GLY A 155 5.23 4.88 -4.13
C GLY A 155 5.47 3.88 -3.00
N ASP A 156 5.93 4.35 -1.85
CA ASP A 156 6.19 3.51 -0.67
C ASP A 156 4.90 2.92 -0.10
N CYS A 157 3.83 3.71 0.02
CA CYS A 157 2.55 3.20 0.52
C CYS A 157 1.91 2.20 -0.45
N ALA A 158 1.89 2.50 -1.74
CA ALA A 158 1.33 1.62 -2.76
C ALA A 158 2.21 0.38 -2.99
N GLY A 159 3.55 0.55 -2.92
CA GLY A 159 4.50 -0.46 -3.31
C GLY A 159 4.88 -1.45 -2.23
N MET A 160 4.97 -1.04 -0.97
CA MET A 160 5.48 -1.88 0.11
C MET A 160 4.47 -2.11 1.22
N ALA A 161 3.68 -1.11 1.57
CA ALA A 161 2.79 -1.22 2.73
C ALA A 161 1.45 -1.91 2.42
N ALA A 162 1.04 -1.98 1.17
CA ALA A 162 -0.21 -2.65 0.75
C ALA A 162 -0.05 -4.17 0.51
N ASP A 163 1.18 -4.69 0.52
CA ASP A 163 1.51 -6.12 0.29
C ASP A 163 1.33 -7.00 1.59
#